data_4596778302f079dfd6e8b921a7eacb2e
#
_entry.id   4596778302f079dfd6e8b921a7eacb2e
#
_cell.length_a   1.000
_cell.length_b   1.000
_cell.length_c   1.000
_cell.angle_alpha   90.00
_cell.angle_beta   90.00
_cell.angle_gamma   90.00
#
_symmetry.space_group_name_H-M   'P 1'
#
loop_
_entity.id
_entity.type
_entity.pdbx_description
1 polymer ?
#
loop_
_entity_poly.entity_id
_entity_poly.type
_entity_poly.pdbx_seq_one_letter_code
_entity_poly.pdbx_strand_id
1 'polypeptide(L)'
;RPSLANLTGGAGAPSSNRTITSPDMVQPYSQQYNLSIDYRFFGSDTVLNVSYVGTSARHLGMTRLPNGGAQWAATINGQPNPRPLATQYGSSIITLLETGASSNYHGLQLALTGRLAKGLMVRGSYTWSRAMDDISTDSQNFISESNRRLDYGPSDFDIRHNFNTALMWALPFERRGLLGHLLGGWQATTIISLRSSLPFTILSGTATPDGVAVNRPSPTAGALIRNPTSFNAWALAPGVTLNQLIPSFTGSFSATTPVGTLGRNTERADGYAEVSLGIHKDFALTELVRLQFRSEVFNLFNTVNYLSYTTSLASPAFGAAQSVYGQRTMQLALRLSF
;
A
#
# COMPACT_ATOMS: atom_id res chain seq x y z
N ARG A 1 -37.60 -2.47 5.40
CA ARG A 1 -36.44 -1.71 4.79
C ARG A 1 -37.04 -0.62 3.93
N PRO A 2 -36.73 0.68 4.14
CA PRO A 2 -37.03 1.69 3.16
C PRO A 2 -36.30 1.33 1.86
N SER A 3 -37.05 1.08 0.81
CA SER A 3 -36.46 0.80 -0.49
C SER A 3 -35.93 2.11 -1.09
N LEU A 4 -34.87 2.06 -1.90
CA LEU A 4 -34.40 3.19 -2.72
C LEU A 4 -35.54 3.85 -3.52
N ALA A 5 -36.65 3.12 -3.74
CA ALA A 5 -37.87 3.62 -4.37
C ALA A 5 -38.54 4.76 -3.59
N ASN A 6 -38.28 4.93 -2.30
CA ASN A 6 -38.85 6.01 -1.49
C ASN A 6 -38.04 7.32 -1.54
N LEU A 7 -36.93 7.35 -2.24
CA LEU A 7 -36.16 8.57 -2.51
C LEU A 7 -36.72 9.23 -3.79
N THR A 8 -37.96 9.73 -3.73
CA THR A 8 -38.69 10.27 -4.85
C THR A 8 -38.02 11.51 -5.45
N GLY A 9 -37.34 11.33 -6.57
CA GLY A 9 -37.22 12.39 -7.56
C GLY A 9 -38.47 12.38 -8.42
N GLY A 10 -39.20 13.49 -8.46
CA GLY A 10 -40.40 13.57 -9.27
C GLY A 10 -40.14 13.33 -10.76
N ALA A 11 -41.15 12.87 -11.49
CA ALA A 11 -41.09 12.71 -12.95
C ALA A 11 -40.59 13.99 -13.61
N GLY A 12 -39.47 13.93 -14.34
CA GLY A 12 -38.81 15.10 -14.93
C GLY A 12 -37.54 15.55 -14.17
N ALA A 13 -36.98 14.73 -13.24
CA ALA A 13 -35.74 15.10 -12.58
C ALA A 13 -34.58 15.27 -13.59
N PRO A 14 -33.82 16.38 -13.48
CA PRO A 14 -32.69 16.62 -14.36
C PRO A 14 -31.68 15.50 -14.27
N SER A 15 -31.03 15.18 -15.38
CA SER A 15 -29.96 14.16 -15.48
C SER A 15 -28.65 14.59 -14.79
N SER A 16 -28.72 15.02 -13.53
CA SER A 16 -27.56 15.43 -12.73
C SER A 16 -27.14 14.30 -11.82
N ASN A 17 -25.83 14.06 -11.74
CA ASN A 17 -25.26 13.11 -10.78
C ASN A 17 -25.60 13.53 -9.35
N ARG A 18 -25.89 12.56 -8.50
CA ARG A 18 -26.30 12.80 -7.12
C ARG A 18 -25.56 11.89 -6.14
N THR A 19 -25.23 12.43 -5.00
CA THR A 19 -24.78 11.65 -3.84
C THR A 19 -25.90 11.56 -2.83
N ILE A 20 -26.23 10.36 -2.40
CA ILE A 20 -27.31 10.05 -1.48
C ILE A 20 -26.74 9.23 -0.33
N THR A 21 -27.13 9.57 0.89
CA THR A 21 -26.78 8.77 2.07
C THR A 21 -27.86 7.72 2.31
N SER A 22 -27.44 6.47 2.55
CA SER A 22 -28.39 5.40 2.90
C SER A 22 -29.08 5.70 4.21
N PRO A 23 -30.41 5.55 4.30
CA PRO A 23 -31.12 5.68 5.57
C PRO A 23 -30.82 4.52 6.54
N ASP A 24 -30.28 3.42 6.04
CA ASP A 24 -29.98 2.21 6.82
C ASP A 24 -28.52 2.16 7.29
N MET A 25 -27.86 3.31 7.44
CA MET A 25 -26.48 3.37 7.94
C MET A 25 -26.40 2.85 9.37
N VAL A 26 -25.47 1.93 9.59
CA VAL A 26 -25.14 1.36 10.90
C VAL A 26 -23.81 1.92 11.38
N GLN A 27 -23.71 2.16 12.70
CA GLN A 27 -22.47 2.67 13.28
C GLN A 27 -21.30 1.69 13.01
N PRO A 28 -20.20 2.15 12.41
CA PRO A 28 -18.98 1.38 12.29
C PRO A 28 -18.41 1.00 13.65
N TYR A 29 -17.85 -0.19 13.77
CA TYR A 29 -17.12 -0.60 14.96
C TYR A 29 -15.87 -1.41 14.63
N SER A 30 -14.91 -1.39 15.54
CA SER A 30 -13.68 -2.16 15.45
C SER A 30 -13.44 -2.91 16.75
N GLN A 31 -13.12 -4.18 16.64
CA GLN A 31 -12.66 -5.03 17.74
C GLN A 31 -11.16 -5.17 17.61
N GLN A 32 -10.44 -4.85 18.68
CA GLN A 32 -8.98 -4.99 18.74
C GLN A 32 -8.63 -5.94 19.88
N TYR A 33 -7.64 -6.79 19.63
CA TYR A 33 -7.13 -7.73 20.61
C TYR A 33 -5.62 -7.88 20.43
N ASN A 34 -4.91 -7.98 21.55
CA ASN A 34 -3.48 -8.18 21.55
C ASN A 34 -3.07 -9.13 22.68
N LEU A 35 -1.94 -9.78 22.46
CA LEU A 35 -1.20 -10.54 23.46
C LEU A 35 0.27 -10.19 23.30
N SER A 36 0.91 -9.79 24.39
CA SER A 36 2.31 -9.37 24.39
C SER A 36 3.08 -10.07 25.49
N ILE A 37 4.30 -10.49 25.18
CA ILE A 37 5.25 -11.12 26.10
C ILE A 37 6.56 -10.36 25.98
N ASP A 38 7.07 -9.87 27.12
CA ASP A 38 8.39 -9.28 27.24
C ASP A 38 9.36 -10.30 27.82
N TYR A 39 10.47 -10.52 27.12
CA TYR A 39 11.55 -11.36 27.59
C TYR A 39 12.82 -10.52 27.76
N ARG A 40 13.30 -10.41 29.00
CA ARG A 40 14.59 -9.79 29.29
C ARG A 40 15.68 -10.85 29.31
N PHE A 41 16.72 -10.66 28.50
CA PHE A 41 17.87 -11.57 28.50
C PHE A 41 18.62 -11.47 29.82
N PHE A 42 18.91 -12.63 30.41
CA PHE A 42 19.58 -12.70 31.72
C PHE A 42 20.93 -11.98 31.70
N GLY A 43 21.19 -11.14 32.71
CA GLY A 43 22.42 -10.37 32.83
C GLY A 43 22.61 -9.26 31.80
N SER A 44 21.55 -8.89 31.07
CA SER A 44 21.62 -7.79 30.08
C SER A 44 20.46 -6.80 30.22
N ASP A 45 20.66 -5.60 29.65
CA ASP A 45 19.61 -4.59 29.52
C ASP A 45 18.80 -4.75 28.23
N THR A 46 18.92 -5.91 27.58
CA THR A 46 18.26 -6.18 26.30
C THR A 46 16.92 -6.86 26.55
N VAL A 47 15.88 -6.30 25.96
CA VAL A 47 14.50 -6.80 26.03
C VAL A 47 14.00 -7.13 24.63
N LEU A 48 13.44 -8.32 24.49
CA LEU A 48 12.67 -8.76 23.33
C LEU A 48 11.18 -8.74 23.70
N ASN A 49 10.40 -7.95 22.97
CA ASN A 49 8.95 -8.00 23.00
C ASN A 49 8.45 -8.85 21.84
N VAL A 50 7.54 -9.78 22.11
CA VAL A 50 6.82 -10.58 21.11
C VAL A 50 5.33 -10.31 21.30
N SER A 51 4.68 -9.73 20.30
CA SER A 51 3.28 -9.34 20.38
C SER A 51 2.50 -9.90 19.21
N TYR A 52 1.31 -10.42 19.48
CA TYR A 52 0.30 -10.68 18.47
C TYR A 52 -0.78 -9.58 18.56
N VAL A 53 -1.11 -8.99 17.41
CA VAL A 53 -2.12 -7.92 17.29
C VAL A 53 -3.14 -8.33 16.25
N GLY A 54 -4.41 -8.22 16.59
CA GLY A 54 -5.51 -8.43 15.67
C GLY A 54 -6.51 -7.29 15.71
N THR A 55 -7.08 -6.97 14.56
CA THR A 55 -8.16 -5.99 14.41
C THR A 55 -9.19 -6.53 13.45
N SER A 56 -10.47 -6.44 13.81
CA SER A 56 -11.59 -6.76 12.95
C SER A 56 -12.57 -5.58 12.96
N ALA A 57 -12.74 -4.95 11.80
CA ALA A 57 -13.66 -3.82 11.63
C ALA A 57 -14.85 -4.24 10.76
N ARG A 58 -16.03 -3.73 11.10
CA ARG A 58 -17.30 -4.01 10.44
C ARG A 58 -18.10 -2.75 10.25
N HIS A 59 -19.01 -2.79 9.27
CA HIS A 59 -19.86 -1.65 8.92
C HIS A 59 -19.05 -0.41 8.56
N LEU A 60 -17.89 -0.59 7.92
CA LEU A 60 -17.10 0.53 7.44
C LEU A 60 -17.83 1.26 6.31
N GLY A 61 -17.61 2.56 6.22
CA GLY A 61 -18.18 3.41 5.17
C GLY A 61 -17.71 2.97 3.79
N MET A 62 -18.61 3.04 2.82
CA MET A 62 -18.32 2.74 1.42
C MET A 62 -19.28 3.49 0.49
N THR A 63 -18.92 3.56 -0.78
CA THR A 63 -19.77 4.08 -1.85
C THR A 63 -20.21 2.97 -2.79
N ARG A 64 -21.43 3.10 -3.33
CA ARG A 64 -21.98 2.24 -4.37
C ARG A 64 -22.58 3.05 -5.50
N LEU A 65 -22.74 2.42 -6.65
CA LEU A 65 -23.31 3.01 -7.86
C LEU A 65 -24.58 2.25 -8.32
N PRO A 66 -25.67 2.28 -7.54
CA PRO A 66 -26.85 1.45 -7.80
C PRO A 66 -27.55 1.72 -9.13
N ASN A 67 -27.28 2.87 -9.75
CA ASN A 67 -27.77 3.19 -11.11
C ASN A 67 -26.66 3.04 -12.17
N GLY A 68 -25.59 2.35 -11.86
CA GLY A 68 -24.45 2.15 -12.73
C GLY A 68 -23.47 3.34 -12.79
N GLY A 69 -22.27 3.06 -13.21
CA GLY A 69 -21.16 4.02 -13.28
C GLY A 69 -21.17 4.89 -14.54
N ALA A 70 -20.11 5.68 -14.68
CA ALA A 70 -19.95 6.63 -15.79
C ALA A 70 -19.84 5.96 -17.18
N GLN A 71 -19.33 4.73 -17.21
CA GLN A 71 -19.12 3.97 -18.46
C GLN A 71 -20.24 2.98 -18.74
N TRP A 72 -21.46 3.24 -18.23
CA TRP A 72 -22.63 2.41 -18.50
C TRP A 72 -22.91 2.34 -20.01
N ALA A 73 -22.98 1.14 -20.56
CA ALA A 73 -23.33 0.95 -21.97
C ALA A 73 -24.85 1.07 -22.14
N ALA A 74 -25.31 2.09 -22.87
CA ALA A 74 -26.73 2.30 -23.13
C ALA A 74 -27.36 1.21 -24.04
N THR A 75 -26.53 0.50 -24.79
CA THR A 75 -26.92 -0.65 -25.62
C THR A 75 -25.92 -1.79 -25.47
N ILE A 76 -26.40 -3.02 -25.44
CA ILE A 76 -25.58 -4.24 -25.48
C ILE A 76 -26.08 -5.11 -26.61
N ASN A 77 -25.20 -5.53 -27.53
CA ASN A 77 -25.54 -6.32 -28.69
C ASN A 77 -26.69 -5.72 -29.51
N GLY A 78 -26.72 -4.39 -29.64
CA GLY A 78 -27.76 -3.66 -30.37
C GLY A 78 -29.10 -3.53 -29.65
N GLN A 79 -29.26 -4.10 -28.48
CA GLN A 79 -30.46 -3.98 -27.65
C GLN A 79 -30.32 -2.87 -26.61
N PRO A 80 -31.41 -2.12 -26.32
CA PRO A 80 -31.39 -1.13 -25.24
C PRO A 80 -31.01 -1.76 -23.90
N ASN A 81 -30.11 -1.10 -23.19
CA ASN A 81 -29.66 -1.49 -21.85
C ASN A 81 -29.96 -0.33 -20.87
N PRO A 82 -31.20 -0.17 -20.40
CA PRO A 82 -31.55 0.90 -19.49
C PRO A 82 -30.81 0.71 -18.14
N ARG A 83 -30.46 1.83 -17.51
CA ARG A 83 -29.87 1.80 -16.16
C ARG A 83 -30.87 1.20 -15.16
N PRO A 84 -30.40 0.54 -14.08
CA PRO A 84 -31.28 -0.14 -13.10
C PRO A 84 -32.37 0.77 -12.51
N LEU A 85 -32.08 2.04 -12.30
CA LEU A 85 -33.00 3.04 -11.74
C LEU A 85 -33.39 4.12 -12.74
N ALA A 86 -33.39 3.80 -14.06
CA ALA A 86 -33.64 4.77 -15.12
C ALA A 86 -35.02 5.44 -15.04
N THR A 87 -36.05 4.73 -14.57
CA THR A 87 -37.40 5.29 -14.40
C THR A 87 -37.45 6.38 -13.34
N GLN A 88 -36.58 6.35 -12.34
CA GLN A 88 -36.55 7.31 -11.24
C GLN A 88 -35.51 8.41 -11.44
N TYR A 89 -34.37 8.07 -12.02
CA TYR A 89 -33.20 8.93 -12.07
C TYR A 89 -32.63 9.13 -13.50
N GLY A 90 -33.29 8.57 -14.50
CA GLY A 90 -32.83 8.67 -15.89
C GLY A 90 -31.41 8.13 -16.06
N SER A 91 -30.56 8.91 -16.72
CA SER A 91 -29.13 8.59 -16.94
C SER A 91 -28.20 9.04 -15.83
N SER A 92 -28.71 9.60 -14.72
CA SER A 92 -27.89 10.12 -13.63
C SER A 92 -27.07 9.03 -12.95
N ILE A 93 -25.83 9.34 -12.60
CA ILE A 93 -25.05 8.51 -11.70
C ILE A 93 -25.50 8.79 -10.27
N ILE A 94 -25.89 7.75 -9.58
CA ILE A 94 -26.25 7.81 -8.16
C ILE A 94 -25.12 7.23 -7.34
N THR A 95 -24.45 8.06 -6.57
CA THR A 95 -23.45 7.65 -5.59
C THR A 95 -24.13 7.45 -4.24
N LEU A 96 -24.30 6.20 -3.83
CA LEU A 96 -24.92 5.86 -2.54
C LEU A 96 -23.82 5.70 -1.48
N LEU A 97 -23.86 6.54 -0.46
CA LEU A 97 -23.04 6.38 0.74
C LEU A 97 -23.75 5.41 1.68
N GLU A 98 -23.11 4.32 2.03
CA GLU A 98 -23.64 3.32 2.98
C GLU A 98 -22.53 2.75 3.86
N THR A 99 -22.91 1.93 4.83
CA THR A 99 -22.01 1.17 5.68
C THR A 99 -22.20 -0.32 5.43
N GLY A 100 -21.08 -1.04 5.23
CA GLY A 100 -21.16 -2.47 4.93
C GLY A 100 -19.83 -3.10 4.56
N ALA A 101 -18.77 -2.30 4.44
CA ALA A 101 -17.45 -2.82 4.21
C ALA A 101 -16.84 -3.42 5.50
N SER A 102 -15.86 -4.28 5.32
CA SER A 102 -15.18 -4.98 6.40
C SER A 102 -13.66 -4.98 6.18
N SER A 103 -12.93 -5.03 7.30
CA SER A 103 -11.48 -5.16 7.30
C SER A 103 -11.03 -6.08 8.42
N ASN A 104 -9.97 -6.84 8.16
CA ASN A 104 -9.32 -7.70 9.15
C ASN A 104 -7.81 -7.54 9.05
N TYR A 105 -7.16 -7.39 10.20
CA TYR A 105 -5.72 -7.33 10.32
C TYR A 105 -5.22 -8.33 11.35
N HIS A 106 -4.14 -9.02 11.04
CA HIS A 106 -3.42 -9.92 11.95
C HIS A 106 -1.92 -9.68 11.78
N GLY A 107 -1.21 -9.51 12.88
CA GLY A 107 0.23 -9.27 12.86
C GLY A 107 0.95 -9.88 14.05
N LEU A 108 2.08 -10.54 13.77
CA LEU A 108 3.10 -10.88 14.75
C LEU A 108 4.16 -9.78 14.72
N GLN A 109 4.42 -9.17 15.86
CA GLN A 109 5.38 -8.08 16.01
C GLN A 109 6.48 -8.52 16.96
N LEU A 110 7.72 -8.31 16.55
CA LEU A 110 8.91 -8.51 17.36
C LEU A 110 9.58 -7.16 17.54
N ALA A 111 9.91 -6.78 18.75
CA ALA A 111 10.68 -5.58 19.03
C ALA A 111 11.85 -5.89 19.95
N LEU A 112 13.07 -5.56 19.51
CA LEU A 112 14.30 -5.73 20.27
C LEU A 112 14.86 -4.39 20.64
N THR A 113 15.05 -4.15 21.92
CA THR A 113 15.67 -2.92 22.43
C THR A 113 16.70 -3.26 23.49
N GLY A 114 17.89 -2.73 23.34
CA GLY A 114 18.92 -2.95 24.36
C GLY A 114 20.34 -2.72 23.89
N ARG A 115 21.26 -3.23 24.69
CA ARG A 115 22.69 -3.14 24.43
C ARG A 115 23.23 -4.52 24.08
N LEU A 116 23.64 -4.70 22.80
CA LEU A 116 24.15 -5.97 22.28
C LEU A 116 25.60 -6.22 22.66
N ALA A 117 26.41 -5.16 22.75
CA ALA A 117 27.81 -5.21 23.10
C ALA A 117 28.25 -3.90 23.74
N LYS A 118 29.48 -3.82 24.21
CA LYS A 118 30.06 -2.57 24.75
C LYS A 118 30.00 -1.46 23.70
N GLY A 119 29.23 -0.41 24.01
CA GLY A 119 29.03 0.72 23.11
C GLY A 119 28.05 0.50 21.95
N LEU A 120 27.49 -0.70 21.77
CA LEU A 120 26.53 -1.00 20.68
C LEU A 120 25.10 -1.13 21.24
N MET A 121 24.25 -0.21 20.86
CA MET A 121 22.81 -0.23 21.16
C MET A 121 22.01 -0.60 19.92
N VAL A 122 20.94 -1.35 20.12
CA VAL A 122 19.98 -1.72 19.09
C VAL A 122 18.57 -1.30 19.50
N ARG A 123 17.82 -0.82 18.51
CA ARG A 123 16.37 -0.69 18.56
C ARG A 123 15.83 -1.19 17.22
N GLY A 124 15.28 -2.38 17.21
CA GLY A 124 14.77 -3.02 16.01
C GLY A 124 13.33 -3.47 16.19
N SER A 125 12.59 -3.51 15.10
CA SER A 125 11.26 -4.10 15.03
C SER A 125 11.11 -4.90 13.75
N TYR A 126 10.37 -5.99 13.87
CA TYR A 126 9.95 -6.79 12.73
C TYR A 126 8.46 -7.10 12.88
N THR A 127 7.71 -6.87 11.81
CA THR A 127 6.29 -7.20 11.74
C THR A 127 6.06 -8.16 10.58
N TRP A 128 5.41 -9.27 10.88
CA TRP A 128 4.83 -10.15 9.89
C TRP A 128 3.32 -10.07 10.00
N SER A 129 2.67 -9.56 8.95
CA SER A 129 1.24 -9.24 9.04
C SER A 129 0.48 -9.53 7.76
N ARG A 130 -0.85 -9.52 7.91
CA ARG A 130 -1.82 -9.59 6.84
C ARG A 130 -2.98 -8.66 7.10
N ALA A 131 -3.25 -7.77 6.14
CA ALA A 131 -4.42 -6.93 6.09
C ALA A 131 -5.32 -7.37 4.91
N MET A 132 -6.60 -7.60 5.20
CA MET A 132 -7.61 -8.00 4.20
C MET A 132 -8.82 -7.12 4.36
N ASP A 133 -9.39 -6.64 3.25
CA ASP A 133 -10.61 -5.85 3.26
C ASP A 133 -11.44 -6.04 1.98
N ASP A 134 -12.64 -5.51 1.96
CA ASP A 134 -13.50 -5.46 0.78
C ASP A 134 -13.18 -4.22 -0.06
N ILE A 135 -12.72 -3.16 0.62
CA ILE A 135 -12.45 -1.84 0.08
C ILE A 135 -11.45 -1.13 1.00
N SER A 136 -10.41 -0.55 0.44
CA SER A 136 -9.36 0.10 1.22
C SER A 136 -9.61 1.58 1.47
N THR A 137 -10.47 2.20 0.66
CA THR A 137 -10.91 3.59 0.81
C THR A 137 -12.42 3.70 0.56
N ASP A 138 -13.09 4.64 1.19
CA ASP A 138 -14.54 4.86 1.08
C ASP A 138 -15.00 5.31 -0.31
N SER A 139 -14.09 5.77 -1.16
CA SER A 139 -14.35 6.24 -2.53
C SER A 139 -14.05 5.20 -3.61
N GLN A 140 -13.59 4.00 -3.25
CA GLN A 140 -13.28 2.94 -4.21
C GLN A 140 -14.56 2.30 -4.73
N ASN A 141 -14.63 2.05 -6.06
CA ASN A 141 -15.76 1.37 -6.67
C ASN A 141 -15.56 -0.15 -6.65
N PHE A 142 -16.64 -0.88 -6.44
CA PHE A 142 -16.65 -2.34 -6.59
C PHE A 142 -16.62 -2.74 -8.07
N ILE A 143 -16.00 -3.89 -8.35
CA ILE A 143 -16.01 -4.47 -9.70
C ILE A 143 -17.41 -4.92 -10.10
N SER A 144 -18.25 -5.31 -9.15
CA SER A 144 -19.65 -5.67 -9.35
C SER A 144 -20.54 -5.22 -8.19
N GLU A 145 -21.60 -4.51 -8.54
CA GLU A 145 -22.62 -4.09 -7.56
C GLU A 145 -23.42 -5.25 -6.97
N SER A 146 -23.55 -6.33 -7.74
CA SER A 146 -24.31 -7.53 -7.32
C SER A 146 -23.48 -8.51 -6.51
N ASN A 147 -22.15 -8.52 -6.65
CA ASN A 147 -21.26 -9.46 -5.98
C ASN A 147 -19.98 -8.80 -5.43
N ARG A 148 -20.10 -8.17 -4.28
CA ARG A 148 -18.99 -7.50 -3.60
C ARG A 148 -17.88 -8.43 -3.10
N ARG A 149 -18.16 -9.74 -2.98
CA ARG A 149 -17.15 -10.73 -2.57
C ARG A 149 -15.97 -10.82 -3.53
N LEU A 150 -16.18 -10.41 -4.79
CA LEU A 150 -15.10 -10.34 -5.79
C LEU A 150 -14.01 -9.34 -5.41
N ASP A 151 -14.32 -8.35 -4.58
CA ASP A 151 -13.38 -7.33 -4.13
C ASP A 151 -12.72 -7.64 -2.78
N TYR A 152 -13.14 -8.72 -2.09
CA TYR A 152 -12.44 -9.15 -0.89
C TYR A 152 -11.04 -9.67 -1.24
N GLY A 153 -10.04 -8.98 -0.75
CA GLY A 153 -8.64 -9.27 -1.07
C GLY A 153 -7.66 -8.61 -0.10
N PRO A 154 -6.35 -8.70 -0.36
CA PRO A 154 -5.38 -7.93 0.41
C PRO A 154 -5.71 -6.44 0.35
N SER A 155 -5.61 -5.76 1.50
CA SER A 155 -5.74 -4.30 1.57
C SER A 155 -4.65 -3.62 0.73
N ASP A 156 -4.93 -2.43 0.19
CA ASP A 156 -3.93 -1.60 -0.50
C ASP A 156 -2.73 -1.28 0.41
N PHE A 157 -2.91 -1.40 1.73
CA PHE A 157 -1.91 -1.16 2.78
C PHE A 157 -1.25 -2.44 3.30
N ASP A 158 -1.51 -3.62 2.71
CA ASP A 158 -0.98 -4.90 3.18
C ASP A 158 0.53 -5.01 2.96
N ILE A 159 1.30 -4.87 4.02
CA ILE A 159 2.74 -5.11 4.05
C ILE A 159 3.00 -6.41 4.80
N ARG A 160 3.45 -7.46 4.08
CA ARG A 160 3.67 -8.79 4.66
C ARG A 160 4.81 -8.84 5.66
N HIS A 161 5.90 -8.20 5.34
CA HIS A 161 7.11 -8.17 6.13
C HIS A 161 7.58 -6.72 6.23
N ASN A 162 7.81 -6.26 7.43
CA ASN A 162 8.34 -4.93 7.69
C ASN A 162 9.40 -5.02 8.77
N PHE A 163 10.65 -4.74 8.42
CA PHE A 163 11.79 -4.75 9.32
C PHE A 163 12.43 -3.37 9.35
N ASN A 164 12.52 -2.81 10.55
CA ASN A 164 13.18 -1.53 10.78
C ASN A 164 14.12 -1.68 11.97
N THR A 165 15.36 -1.22 11.84
CA THR A 165 16.29 -1.22 12.96
C THR A 165 17.19 -0.01 12.93
N ALA A 166 17.47 0.53 14.10
CA ALA A 166 18.47 1.54 14.34
C ALA A 166 19.58 0.93 15.22
N LEU A 167 20.80 1.04 14.76
CA LEU A 167 22.00 0.68 15.49
C LEU A 167 22.78 1.95 15.82
N MET A 168 23.18 2.10 17.06
CA MET A 168 24.07 3.16 17.51
C MET A 168 25.31 2.53 18.12
N TRP A 169 26.46 2.82 17.55
CA TRP A 169 27.70 2.24 17.97
C TRP A 169 28.74 3.30 18.30
N ALA A 170 29.10 3.40 19.58
CA ALA A 170 30.29 4.11 20.02
C ALA A 170 31.52 3.24 19.69
N LEU A 171 32.29 3.66 18.69
CA LEU A 171 33.43 2.87 18.21
C LEU A 171 34.49 2.76 19.31
N PRO A 172 35.02 1.57 19.58
CA PRO A 172 35.86 1.29 20.75
C PRO A 172 37.33 1.71 20.55
N PHE A 173 37.57 2.77 19.77
CA PHE A 173 38.92 3.29 19.59
C PHE A 173 39.36 4.09 20.81
N GLU A 174 40.51 3.73 21.38
CA GLU A 174 41.02 4.39 22.57
C GLU A 174 41.49 5.81 22.27
N ARG A 175 41.19 6.76 23.17
CA ARG A 175 41.61 8.15 23.08
C ARG A 175 42.98 8.38 23.78
N ARG A 176 44.06 7.75 23.24
CA ARG A 176 45.40 7.94 23.80
C ARG A 176 46.31 8.60 22.76
N GLY A 177 46.96 9.68 23.20
CA GLY A 177 47.87 10.47 22.36
C GLY A 177 47.17 11.20 21.22
N LEU A 178 47.92 11.84 20.36
CA LEU A 178 47.42 12.69 19.26
C LEU A 178 46.59 11.87 18.25
N LEU A 179 47.04 10.68 17.90
CA LEU A 179 46.29 9.76 17.03
C LEU A 179 45.00 9.28 17.71
N GLY A 180 44.99 9.08 18.99
CA GLY A 180 43.79 8.73 19.74
C GLY A 180 42.74 9.85 19.76
N HIS A 181 43.17 11.12 19.78
CA HIS A 181 42.23 12.24 19.63
C HIS A 181 41.60 12.30 18.24
N LEU A 182 42.30 11.88 17.20
CA LEU A 182 41.76 11.84 15.83
C LEU A 182 40.89 10.58 15.59
N LEU A 183 41.35 9.40 16.01
CA LEU A 183 40.69 8.11 15.73
C LEU A 183 39.67 7.69 16.80
N GLY A 184 39.81 8.14 18.04
CA GLY A 184 38.91 7.77 19.13
C GLY A 184 37.65 8.66 19.20
N GLY A 185 36.56 8.15 19.79
CA GLY A 185 35.34 8.87 20.08
C GLY A 185 34.40 9.08 18.92
N TRP A 186 34.56 8.31 17.85
CA TRP A 186 33.59 8.24 16.76
C TRP A 186 32.35 7.46 17.18
N GLN A 187 31.22 7.89 16.67
CA GLN A 187 29.96 7.17 16.79
C GLN A 187 29.37 6.94 15.40
N ALA A 188 28.91 5.73 15.17
CA ALA A 188 28.20 5.36 13.95
C ALA A 188 26.72 5.09 14.28
N THR A 189 25.83 5.60 13.46
CA THR A 189 24.39 5.32 13.53
C THR A 189 23.98 4.73 12.19
N THR A 190 23.34 3.57 12.23
CA THR A 190 22.83 2.93 11.02
C THR A 190 21.33 2.73 11.18
N ILE A 191 20.57 3.11 10.16
CA ILE A 191 19.14 2.81 10.05
C ILE A 191 18.96 1.88 8.87
N ILE A 192 18.30 0.75 9.10
CA ILE A 192 17.97 -0.23 8.08
C ILE A 192 16.45 -0.34 8.02
N SER A 193 15.88 -0.15 6.84
CA SER A 193 14.44 -0.29 6.57
C SER A 193 14.24 -1.25 5.40
N LEU A 194 13.64 -2.40 5.70
CA LEU A 194 13.31 -3.41 4.70
C LEU A 194 11.82 -3.75 4.81
N ARG A 195 11.11 -3.70 3.70
CA ARG A 195 9.70 -4.11 3.70
C ARG A 195 9.32 -4.79 2.38
N SER A 196 8.35 -5.70 2.47
CA SER A 196 7.70 -6.21 1.26
C SER A 196 6.92 -5.10 0.58
N SER A 197 6.71 -5.24 -0.72
CA SER A 197 5.91 -4.30 -1.51
C SER A 197 4.47 -4.23 -1.04
N LEU A 198 3.83 -3.11 -1.33
CA LEU A 198 2.37 -3.00 -1.36
C LEU A 198 1.81 -3.87 -2.49
N PRO A 199 0.62 -4.44 -2.31
CA PRO A 199 -0.07 -5.14 -3.38
C PRO A 199 -0.70 -4.14 -4.35
N PHE A 200 -1.01 -4.61 -5.55
CA PHE A 200 -1.78 -3.86 -6.53
C PHE A 200 -2.68 -4.77 -7.36
N THR A 201 -3.66 -4.16 -8.00
CA THR A 201 -4.61 -4.83 -8.88
C THR A 201 -4.25 -4.55 -10.34
N ILE A 202 -4.14 -5.59 -11.16
CA ILE A 202 -4.06 -5.43 -12.62
C ILE A 202 -5.47 -5.18 -13.14
N LEU A 203 -5.63 -4.07 -13.87
CA LEU A 203 -6.89 -3.67 -14.50
C LEU A 203 -6.88 -4.06 -15.97
N SER A 204 -8.03 -4.52 -16.49
CA SER A 204 -8.18 -4.82 -17.91
C SER A 204 -8.15 -3.57 -18.79
N GLY A 205 -8.54 -2.42 -18.23
CA GLY A 205 -8.76 -1.18 -18.97
C GLY A 205 -10.15 -1.09 -19.62
N THR A 206 -10.99 -2.11 -19.44
CA THR A 206 -12.38 -2.13 -19.90
C THR A 206 -13.34 -1.79 -18.77
N ALA A 207 -14.56 -1.38 -19.13
CA ALA A 207 -15.63 -1.22 -18.16
C ALA A 207 -16.26 -2.57 -17.76
N THR A 208 -16.81 -2.63 -16.56
CA THR A 208 -17.68 -3.74 -16.13
C THR A 208 -19.09 -3.60 -16.71
N PRO A 209 -19.93 -4.63 -16.67
CA PRO A 209 -21.35 -4.51 -16.98
C PRO A 209 -22.06 -3.40 -16.19
N ASP A 210 -21.63 -3.14 -14.97
CA ASP A 210 -22.14 -2.06 -14.10
C ASP A 210 -21.60 -0.66 -14.48
N GLY A 211 -20.81 -0.55 -15.54
CA GLY A 211 -20.31 0.72 -16.07
C GLY A 211 -19.20 1.37 -15.25
N VAL A 212 -18.44 0.61 -14.47
CA VAL A 212 -17.27 1.09 -13.72
C VAL A 212 -15.96 0.68 -14.40
N ALA A 213 -14.97 1.58 -14.35
CA ALA A 213 -13.69 1.43 -15.05
C ALA A 213 -12.65 0.61 -14.27
N VAL A 214 -13.08 -0.27 -13.38
CA VAL A 214 -12.19 -1.07 -12.50
C VAL A 214 -12.20 -2.55 -12.86
N ASN A 215 -12.62 -2.90 -14.09
CA ASN A 215 -12.65 -4.29 -14.51
C ASN A 215 -11.26 -4.92 -14.51
N ARG A 216 -11.21 -6.19 -14.18
CA ARG A 216 -9.98 -6.97 -14.09
C ARG A 216 -9.90 -7.99 -15.22
N PRO A 217 -8.70 -8.46 -15.59
CA PRO A 217 -8.56 -9.53 -16.57
C PRO A 217 -8.96 -10.89 -15.99
N SER A 218 -9.06 -11.88 -16.86
CA SER A 218 -9.22 -13.31 -16.52
C SER A 218 -8.04 -14.09 -17.09
N PRO A 219 -6.83 -13.95 -16.53
CA PRO A 219 -5.64 -14.55 -17.09
C PRO A 219 -5.66 -16.07 -16.95
N THR A 220 -5.16 -16.76 -17.96
CA THR A 220 -4.74 -18.15 -17.85
C THR A 220 -3.39 -18.23 -17.12
N ALA A 221 -3.09 -19.38 -16.53
CA ALA A 221 -1.82 -19.57 -15.81
C ALA A 221 -0.62 -19.25 -16.72
N GLY A 222 0.30 -18.44 -16.22
CA GLY A 222 1.51 -18.02 -16.94
C GLY A 222 1.31 -16.93 -18.00
N ALA A 223 0.10 -16.40 -18.19
CA ALA A 223 -0.17 -15.33 -19.16
C ALA A 223 0.45 -13.98 -18.76
N LEU A 224 0.60 -13.74 -17.47
CA LEU A 224 1.30 -12.59 -16.90
C LEU A 224 2.61 -13.06 -16.31
N ILE A 225 3.70 -12.43 -16.71
CA ILE A 225 5.04 -12.74 -16.19
C ILE A 225 5.59 -11.56 -15.40
N ARG A 226 6.18 -11.86 -14.26
CA ARG A 226 6.94 -10.91 -13.47
C ARG A 226 8.39 -10.91 -13.92
N ASN A 227 8.93 -9.74 -14.19
CA ASN A 227 10.35 -9.55 -14.49
C ASN A 227 11.00 -8.62 -13.44
N PRO A 228 11.44 -9.16 -12.30
CA PRO A 228 11.90 -8.36 -11.17
C PRO A 228 13.23 -7.64 -11.42
N THR A 229 13.92 -7.90 -12.51
CA THR A 229 15.22 -7.30 -12.84
C THR A 229 15.12 -6.18 -13.87
N SER A 230 13.93 -5.91 -14.38
CA SER A 230 13.70 -4.93 -15.44
C SER A 230 12.87 -3.75 -14.91
N PHE A 231 13.03 -2.58 -15.54
CA PHE A 231 12.14 -1.43 -15.32
C PHE A 231 10.66 -1.78 -15.49
N ASN A 232 10.35 -2.77 -16.34
CA ASN A 232 9.02 -3.35 -16.48
C ASN A 232 8.91 -4.57 -15.55
N ALA A 233 8.32 -4.36 -14.36
CA ALA A 233 8.14 -5.43 -13.38
C ALA A 233 7.17 -6.53 -13.84
N TRP A 234 6.26 -6.19 -14.76
CA TRP A 234 5.24 -7.10 -15.29
C TRP A 234 5.11 -6.95 -16.79
N ALA A 235 4.87 -8.06 -17.48
CA ALA A 235 4.65 -8.10 -18.91
C ALA A 235 3.67 -9.23 -19.27
N LEU A 236 3.15 -9.19 -20.49
CA LEU A 236 2.48 -10.35 -21.09
C LEU A 236 3.53 -11.40 -21.46
N ALA A 237 3.21 -12.68 -21.27
CA ALA A 237 4.04 -13.76 -21.75
C ALA A 237 4.14 -13.72 -23.28
N PRO A 238 5.26 -14.16 -23.88
CA PRO A 238 5.39 -14.22 -25.33
C PRO A 238 4.26 -15.00 -25.98
N GLY A 239 3.63 -14.43 -27.00
CA GLY A 239 2.52 -15.04 -27.73
C GLY A 239 1.16 -14.93 -27.06
N VAL A 240 1.06 -14.34 -25.86
CA VAL A 240 -0.22 -14.07 -25.20
C VAL A 240 -0.87 -12.84 -25.79
N THR A 241 -2.14 -12.95 -26.15
CA THR A 241 -2.97 -11.86 -26.69
C THR A 241 -3.95 -11.34 -25.64
N LEU A 242 -4.44 -10.10 -25.81
CA LEU A 242 -5.43 -9.52 -24.91
C LEU A 242 -6.73 -10.31 -24.83
N ASN A 243 -7.14 -10.98 -25.95
CA ASN A 243 -8.33 -11.84 -25.96
C ASN A 243 -8.24 -13.03 -24.99
N GLN A 244 -7.04 -13.47 -24.65
CA GLN A 244 -6.83 -14.56 -23.69
C GLN A 244 -6.91 -14.07 -22.23
N LEU A 245 -6.79 -12.77 -22.01
CA LEU A 245 -6.80 -12.11 -20.69
C LEU A 245 -8.12 -11.42 -20.40
N ILE A 246 -8.76 -10.88 -21.44
CA ILE A 246 -9.96 -10.07 -21.34
C ILE A 246 -11.05 -10.78 -22.14
N PRO A 247 -11.94 -11.57 -21.49
CA PRO A 247 -13.00 -12.29 -22.17
C PRO A 247 -13.87 -11.35 -23.01
N SER A 248 -14.19 -11.79 -24.24
CA SER A 248 -14.98 -10.99 -25.19
C SER A 248 -14.37 -9.62 -25.55
N PHE A 249 -13.05 -9.49 -25.50
CA PHE A 249 -12.36 -8.29 -25.94
C PHE A 249 -12.52 -8.10 -27.46
N THR A 250 -13.09 -6.96 -27.87
CA THR A 250 -13.40 -6.62 -29.27
C THR A 250 -12.38 -5.70 -29.91
N GLY A 251 -11.20 -5.52 -29.30
CA GLY A 251 -10.19 -4.57 -29.76
C GLY A 251 -10.37 -3.15 -29.18
N SER A 252 -11.40 -2.91 -28.38
CA SER A 252 -11.67 -1.62 -27.74
C SER A 252 -11.68 -1.74 -26.22
N PHE A 253 -10.83 -0.99 -25.55
CA PHE A 253 -10.79 -0.90 -24.08
C PHE A 253 -11.94 -0.08 -23.47
N SER A 254 -12.67 0.67 -24.29
CA SER A 254 -13.88 1.39 -23.84
C SER A 254 -15.14 0.52 -23.81
N ALA A 255 -15.07 -0.71 -24.39
CA ALA A 255 -16.20 -1.63 -24.41
C ALA A 255 -16.42 -2.27 -23.03
N THR A 256 -17.69 -2.54 -22.71
CA THR A 256 -18.06 -3.32 -21.54
C THR A 256 -17.73 -4.78 -21.75
N THR A 257 -17.07 -5.42 -20.78
CA THR A 257 -16.74 -6.85 -20.83
C THR A 257 -17.27 -7.56 -19.58
N PRO A 258 -17.41 -8.90 -19.60
CA PRO A 258 -17.73 -9.63 -18.39
C PRO A 258 -16.76 -9.32 -17.26
N VAL A 259 -17.21 -9.43 -16.03
CA VAL A 259 -16.37 -9.23 -14.83
C VAL A 259 -15.24 -10.25 -14.85
N GLY A 260 -14.00 -9.78 -14.73
CA GLY A 260 -12.83 -10.64 -14.75
C GLY A 260 -12.62 -11.41 -13.45
N THR A 261 -11.89 -12.51 -13.55
CA THR A 261 -11.66 -13.46 -12.44
C THR A 261 -10.43 -13.17 -11.60
N LEU A 262 -9.53 -12.29 -12.06
CA LEU A 262 -8.36 -11.90 -11.26
C LEU A 262 -8.80 -11.24 -9.95
N GLY A 263 -8.24 -11.67 -8.83
CA GLY A 263 -8.53 -11.10 -7.52
C GLY A 263 -8.02 -9.65 -7.39
N ARG A 264 -8.59 -8.91 -6.44
CA ARG A 264 -8.07 -7.59 -6.06
C ARG A 264 -6.74 -7.77 -5.32
N ASN A 265 -5.75 -6.94 -5.65
CA ASN A 265 -4.47 -6.88 -4.95
C ASN A 265 -3.73 -8.22 -4.84
N THR A 266 -3.86 -9.06 -5.89
CA THR A 266 -3.15 -10.35 -5.95
C THR A 266 -1.69 -10.20 -6.32
N GLU A 267 -1.35 -9.11 -7.00
CA GLU A 267 -0.02 -8.86 -7.51
C GLU A 267 0.78 -8.00 -6.55
N ARG A 268 2.11 -8.20 -6.57
CA ARG A 268 3.04 -7.43 -5.74
C ARG A 268 4.21 -6.94 -6.57
N ALA A 269 4.59 -5.71 -6.33
CA ALA A 269 5.76 -5.06 -6.91
C ALA A 269 7.06 -5.51 -6.21
N ASP A 270 8.13 -4.76 -6.40
CA ASP A 270 9.38 -4.97 -5.67
C ASP A 270 9.27 -4.42 -4.24
N GLY A 271 10.02 -5.03 -3.33
CA GLY A 271 10.11 -4.57 -1.95
C GLY A 271 10.89 -3.25 -1.85
N TYR A 272 10.86 -2.67 -0.66
CA TYR A 272 11.64 -1.49 -0.32
C TYR A 272 12.84 -1.90 0.53
N ALA A 273 14.03 -1.39 0.18
CA ALA A 273 15.26 -1.61 0.93
C ALA A 273 16.08 -0.32 1.01
N GLU A 274 16.30 0.15 2.22
CA GLU A 274 17.13 1.33 2.47
C GLU A 274 18.04 1.10 3.67
N VAL A 275 19.30 1.50 3.52
CA VAL A 275 20.28 1.58 4.60
C VAL A 275 20.83 3.00 4.62
N SER A 276 20.70 3.66 5.76
CA SER A 276 21.25 4.98 6.01
C SER A 276 22.35 4.90 7.07
N LEU A 277 23.43 5.64 6.87
CA LEU A 277 24.60 5.66 7.74
C LEU A 277 24.91 7.08 8.17
N GLY A 278 24.99 7.31 9.47
CA GLY A 278 25.49 8.53 10.08
C GLY A 278 26.82 8.25 10.80
N ILE A 279 27.78 9.11 10.65
CA ILE A 279 29.03 9.09 11.42
C ILE A 279 29.21 10.47 12.03
N HIS A 280 29.45 10.50 13.32
CA HIS A 280 29.69 11.75 14.01
C HIS A 280 30.76 11.64 15.07
N LYS A 281 31.36 12.80 15.37
CA LYS A 281 32.40 12.92 16.40
C LYS A 281 32.39 14.32 16.97
N ASP A 282 32.57 14.37 18.29
CA ASP A 282 32.80 15.62 19.05
C ASP A 282 34.29 15.79 19.34
N PHE A 283 34.84 16.92 18.89
CA PHE A 283 36.18 17.38 19.20
C PHE A 283 36.08 18.43 20.30
N ALA A 284 36.64 18.17 21.46
CA ALA A 284 36.85 19.19 22.51
C ALA A 284 38.03 20.05 22.08
N LEU A 285 37.78 21.28 21.65
CA LEU A 285 38.84 22.25 21.28
C LEU A 285 39.40 22.94 22.52
N THR A 286 38.52 23.26 23.46
CA THR A 286 38.85 23.77 24.82
C THR A 286 37.87 23.16 25.81
N GLU A 287 37.98 23.52 27.09
CA GLU A 287 37.01 23.09 28.11
C GLU A 287 35.58 23.60 27.82
N LEU A 288 35.45 24.77 27.18
CA LEU A 288 34.17 25.42 26.88
C LEU A 288 33.74 25.22 25.40
N VAL A 289 34.67 24.99 24.47
CA VAL A 289 34.39 24.98 23.04
C VAL A 289 34.48 23.57 22.48
N ARG A 290 33.40 23.13 21.82
CA ARG A 290 33.31 21.83 21.17
C ARG A 290 32.94 22.01 19.70
N LEU A 291 33.63 21.27 18.85
CA LEU A 291 33.31 21.15 17.42
C LEU A 291 32.75 19.76 17.14
N GLN A 292 31.53 19.69 16.69
CA GLN A 292 30.88 18.44 16.25
C GLN A 292 30.98 18.34 14.72
N PHE A 293 31.54 17.24 14.24
CA PHE A 293 31.48 16.83 12.84
C PHE A 293 30.39 15.78 12.67
N ARG A 294 29.57 15.91 11.61
CA ARG A 294 28.54 14.96 11.23
C ARG A 294 28.58 14.70 9.73
N SER A 295 28.54 13.43 9.33
CA SER A 295 28.34 12.99 7.97
C SER A 295 27.19 12.00 7.95
N GLU A 296 26.18 12.26 7.12
CA GLU A 296 24.99 11.42 7.01
C GLU A 296 24.77 11.06 5.55
N VAL A 297 24.58 9.79 5.27
CA VAL A 297 24.31 9.24 3.94
C VAL A 297 23.01 8.47 4.01
N PHE A 298 21.99 8.97 3.34
CA PHE A 298 20.70 8.31 3.17
C PHE A 298 20.75 7.46 1.90
N ASN A 299 20.15 6.28 1.94
CA ASN A 299 20.19 5.29 0.87
C ASN A 299 21.65 4.99 0.45
N LEU A 300 22.44 4.51 1.40
CA LEU A 300 23.91 4.31 1.27
C LEU A 300 24.30 3.52 0.00
N PHE A 301 23.53 2.49 -0.33
CA PHE A 301 23.80 1.62 -1.48
C PHE A 301 23.20 2.14 -2.79
N ASN A 302 22.53 3.29 -2.76
CA ASN A 302 21.79 3.84 -3.91
C ASN A 302 20.83 2.84 -4.54
N THR A 303 20.13 2.08 -3.69
CA THR A 303 19.13 1.11 -4.11
C THR A 303 17.95 1.84 -4.76
N VAL A 304 17.57 1.39 -5.94
CA VAL A 304 16.37 1.91 -6.60
C VAL A 304 15.14 1.22 -5.99
N ASN A 305 14.32 1.98 -5.30
CA ASN A 305 13.07 1.53 -4.71
C ASN A 305 11.90 2.07 -5.53
N TYR A 306 11.17 1.20 -6.19
CA TYR A 306 9.99 1.58 -6.98
C TYR A 306 8.79 1.82 -6.08
N LEU A 307 8.03 2.89 -6.35
CA LEU A 307 6.85 3.27 -5.58
C LEU A 307 5.56 2.81 -6.25
N SER A 308 5.45 2.97 -7.56
CA SER A 308 4.24 2.62 -8.31
C SER A 308 4.55 2.12 -9.72
N TYR A 309 3.58 1.40 -10.29
CA TYR A 309 3.65 0.81 -11.62
C TYR A 309 2.39 1.10 -12.41
N THR A 310 2.49 1.04 -13.74
CA THR A 310 1.32 1.07 -14.61
C THR A 310 0.61 -0.28 -14.55
N THR A 311 -0.62 -0.29 -14.03
CA THR A 311 -1.37 -1.52 -13.75
C THR A 311 -2.43 -1.86 -14.78
N SER A 312 -2.70 -0.97 -15.74
CA SER A 312 -3.73 -1.16 -16.76
C SER A 312 -3.17 -1.83 -18.03
N LEU A 313 -3.79 -2.92 -18.46
CA LEU A 313 -3.49 -3.58 -19.74
C LEU A 313 -3.79 -2.71 -20.96
N ALA A 314 -4.65 -1.69 -20.83
CA ALA A 314 -4.92 -0.71 -21.87
C ALA A 314 -3.73 0.23 -22.14
N SER A 315 -2.79 0.32 -21.22
CA SER A 315 -1.62 1.17 -21.38
C SER A 315 -0.50 0.44 -22.14
N PRO A 316 0.11 1.06 -23.15
CA PRO A 316 1.31 0.52 -23.79
C PRO A 316 2.50 0.41 -22.84
N ALA A 317 2.47 1.11 -21.72
CA ALA A 317 3.47 1.06 -20.66
C ALA A 317 3.08 0.08 -19.53
N PHE A 318 2.18 -0.89 -19.77
CA PHE A 318 1.79 -1.86 -18.75
C PHE A 318 3.00 -2.49 -18.07
N GLY A 319 2.98 -2.54 -16.75
CA GLY A 319 4.05 -3.09 -15.92
C GLY A 319 5.24 -2.15 -15.69
N ALA A 320 5.34 -1.04 -16.42
CA ALA A 320 6.44 -0.08 -16.24
C ALA A 320 6.32 0.68 -14.92
N ALA A 321 7.47 0.93 -14.30
CA ALA A 321 7.56 1.76 -13.12
C ALA A 321 7.23 3.22 -13.46
N GLN A 322 6.41 3.86 -12.64
CA GLN A 322 5.98 5.26 -12.81
C GLN A 322 6.71 6.21 -11.88
N SER A 323 7.03 5.75 -10.69
CA SER A 323 7.69 6.57 -9.67
C SER A 323 8.64 5.73 -8.82
N VAL A 324 9.60 6.42 -8.21
CA VAL A 324 10.61 5.85 -7.33
C VAL A 324 10.69 6.65 -6.04
N TYR A 325 11.16 6.03 -4.98
CA TYR A 325 11.56 6.73 -3.76
C TYR A 325 12.85 7.52 -3.98
N GLY A 326 13.23 8.34 -3.00
CA GLY A 326 14.39 9.21 -3.08
C GLY A 326 15.69 8.49 -3.38
N GLN A 327 16.55 9.16 -4.14
CA GLN A 327 17.91 8.71 -4.45
C GLN A 327 18.83 8.88 -3.23
N ARG A 328 20.07 8.36 -3.33
CA ARG A 328 21.10 8.59 -2.32
C ARG A 328 21.35 10.08 -2.13
N THR A 329 21.26 10.51 -0.87
CA THR A 329 21.56 11.88 -0.46
C THR A 329 22.65 11.85 0.60
N MET A 330 23.58 12.77 0.52
CA MET A 330 24.65 12.95 1.51
C MET A 330 24.62 14.36 2.05
N GLN A 331 24.75 14.49 3.37
CA GLN A 331 24.95 15.79 3.99
C GLN A 331 26.12 15.77 4.97
N LEU A 332 26.82 16.89 5.02
CA LEU A 332 27.90 17.14 5.94
C LEU A 332 27.56 18.35 6.80
N ALA A 333 27.84 18.29 8.07
CA ALA A 333 27.60 19.39 8.99
C ALA A 333 28.76 19.55 9.99
N LEU A 334 29.06 20.81 10.30
CA LEU A 334 29.95 21.21 11.38
C LEU A 334 29.15 22.10 12.34
N ARG A 335 29.17 21.76 13.63
CA ARG A 335 28.52 22.55 14.68
C ARG A 335 29.55 22.95 15.72
N LEU A 336 29.69 24.25 15.93
CA LEU A 336 30.47 24.80 17.00
C LEU A 336 29.54 25.17 18.16
N SER A 337 29.91 24.73 19.36
CA SER A 337 29.19 25.08 20.61
C SER A 337 30.20 25.65 21.61
N PHE A 338 29.85 26.71 22.27
CA PHE A 338 30.64 27.44 23.27
C PHE A 338 29.77 27.92 24.44
#